data_26dc288c03a5a99979763e53dda41b55
#
_entry.id   26dc288c03a5a99979763e53dda41b55
#
_cell.length_a   1.000
_cell.length_b   1.000
_cell.length_c   1.000
_cell.angle_alpha   90.00
_cell.angle_beta   90.00
_cell.angle_gamma   90.00
#
_symmetry.space_group_name_H-M   'P 1'
#
loop_
_entity.id
_entity.type
_entity.pdbx_description
1 polymer ?
#
loop_
_entity_poly.entity_id
_entity_poly.type
_entity_poly.pdbx_seq_one_letter_code
_entity_poly.pdbx_strand_id
1 'polypeptide(L)'
;MPNDRSAISLLFSLACRKNAVNCDLAHVHVFRYTEQMDGVDRDRQAVGARVRQARQAAGLAMREAAQRVGVSPATLSAVENGKTGVSIPRLRILAAELGTTVPWLIGERPPIATDSARRRRAPDIPADPGGDAPRAWREFPPLELDPVLAAAIASFVETGYHGATMRSIAHRAGMSVPGVYHHYRDKQELLVRALDLTMNELHWRVPAARREAATGCARVRHVVEALALFHTHRRELAFIGASEMRSLTPANRHRITASRNEIQYMLDE
;
A
#
# COMPACT_ATOMS: atom_id res chain seq x y z
N MET A 1 -2.70 -23.48 -3.34
CA MET A 1 -3.39 -22.40 -2.63
C MET A 1 -3.98 -21.50 -3.70
N PRO A 2 -5.30 -21.42 -3.88
CA PRO A 2 -5.90 -20.59 -4.93
C PRO A 2 -5.74 -19.11 -4.58
N ASN A 3 -5.41 -18.35 -5.60
CA ASN A 3 -5.05 -16.94 -5.64
C ASN A 3 -6.26 -16.09 -5.24
N ASP A 4 -6.11 -15.22 -4.23
CA ASP A 4 -7.11 -14.28 -3.68
C ASP A 4 -7.72 -13.30 -4.71
N ARG A 5 -7.19 -13.31 -5.93
CA ARG A 5 -7.70 -12.58 -7.11
C ARG A 5 -9.08 -13.08 -7.58
N SER A 6 -9.42 -14.33 -7.28
CA SER A 6 -10.69 -14.94 -7.71
C SER A 6 -11.88 -14.47 -6.89
N ALA A 7 -11.70 -14.15 -5.60
CA ALA A 7 -12.81 -13.82 -4.70
C ALA A 7 -13.42 -12.45 -5.00
N ILE A 8 -12.60 -11.42 -5.23
CA ILE A 8 -13.08 -10.07 -5.56
C ILE A 8 -13.69 -10.04 -6.96
N SER A 9 -13.10 -10.74 -7.92
CA SER A 9 -13.65 -10.88 -9.28
C SER A 9 -14.94 -11.69 -9.31
N LEU A 10 -15.06 -12.73 -8.46
CA LEU A 10 -16.26 -13.56 -8.34
C LEU A 10 -17.41 -12.82 -7.64
N LEU A 11 -17.14 -12.07 -6.58
CA LEU A 11 -18.13 -11.24 -5.89
C LEU A 11 -18.70 -10.16 -6.83
N PHE A 12 -17.84 -9.53 -7.64
CA PHE A 12 -18.26 -8.55 -8.64
C PHE A 12 -19.06 -9.19 -9.79
N SER A 13 -18.65 -10.37 -10.26
CA SER A 13 -19.35 -11.11 -11.31
C SER A 13 -20.71 -11.63 -10.86
N LEU A 14 -20.87 -12.04 -9.60
CA LEU A 14 -22.12 -12.47 -9.00
C LEU A 14 -23.11 -11.31 -8.78
N ALA A 15 -22.62 -10.15 -8.35
CA ALA A 15 -23.43 -8.96 -8.19
C ALA A 15 -23.95 -8.41 -9.54
N CYS A 16 -23.13 -8.47 -10.59
CA CYS A 16 -23.54 -8.07 -11.96
C CYS A 16 -24.54 -9.01 -12.62
N ARG A 17 -24.51 -10.32 -12.32
CA ARG A 17 -25.43 -11.29 -12.95
C ARG A 17 -26.85 -11.28 -12.40
N LYS A 18 -27.05 -10.76 -11.19
CA LYS A 18 -28.38 -10.74 -10.55
C LYS A 18 -29.19 -9.48 -10.79
N ASN A 19 -28.60 -8.40 -11.23
CA ASN A 19 -29.33 -7.15 -11.50
C ASN A 19 -28.74 -6.45 -12.72
N ALA A 20 -29.56 -6.26 -13.76
CA ALA A 20 -29.25 -5.46 -14.94
C ALA A 20 -29.13 -3.97 -14.55
N VAL A 21 -28.03 -3.57 -13.93
CA VAL A 21 -27.68 -2.20 -13.63
C VAL A 21 -26.42 -1.83 -14.41
N ASN A 22 -26.51 -0.69 -15.08
CA ASN A 22 -25.51 -0.09 -15.97
C ASN A 22 -24.06 -0.27 -15.45
N CYS A 23 -23.30 -1.17 -16.09
CA CYS A 23 -22.00 -1.70 -15.65
C CYS A 23 -20.82 -0.77 -15.99
N ASP A 24 -21.07 0.38 -16.65
CA ASP A 24 -19.97 1.20 -17.21
C ASP A 24 -19.08 1.87 -16.14
N LEU A 25 -19.64 2.27 -15.01
CA LEU A 25 -18.86 2.91 -13.94
C LEU A 25 -18.02 1.90 -13.13
N ALA A 26 -18.53 0.69 -12.94
CA ALA A 26 -17.80 -0.36 -12.21
C ALA A 26 -16.62 -0.92 -13.02
N HIS A 27 -16.78 -1.03 -14.34
CA HIS A 27 -15.71 -1.46 -15.26
C HIS A 27 -14.51 -0.50 -15.26
N VAL A 28 -14.76 0.80 -15.22
CA VAL A 28 -13.70 1.83 -15.24
C VAL A 28 -12.81 1.79 -13.99
N HIS A 29 -13.37 1.49 -12.81
CA HIS A 29 -12.58 1.46 -11.58
C HIS A 29 -11.80 0.17 -11.35
N VAL A 30 -12.38 -0.98 -11.68
CA VAL A 30 -11.68 -2.27 -11.66
C VAL A 30 -10.58 -2.28 -12.74
N PHE A 31 -10.85 -1.71 -13.91
CA PHE A 31 -9.87 -1.61 -15.00
C PHE A 31 -8.68 -0.71 -14.62
N ARG A 32 -8.91 0.44 -13.98
CA ARG A 32 -7.81 1.29 -13.47
C ARG A 32 -6.99 0.61 -12.37
N TYR A 33 -7.60 -0.19 -11.52
CA TYR A 33 -6.88 -0.91 -10.46
C TYR A 33 -5.99 -2.01 -11.05
N THR A 34 -6.46 -2.73 -12.06
CA THR A 34 -5.65 -3.71 -12.79
C THR A 34 -4.55 -3.04 -13.60
N GLU A 35 -4.80 -1.91 -14.25
CA GLU A 35 -3.76 -1.14 -14.95
C GLU A 35 -2.67 -0.61 -14.01
N GLN A 36 -3.01 -0.24 -12.78
CA GLN A 36 -2.03 0.24 -11.80
C GLN A 36 -1.19 -0.90 -11.23
N MET A 37 -1.74 -2.11 -11.07
CA MET A 37 -0.99 -3.32 -10.72
C MET A 37 -0.10 -3.78 -11.89
N ASP A 38 -0.59 -3.70 -13.11
CA ASP A 38 0.21 -3.93 -14.33
C ASP A 38 1.32 -2.89 -14.49
N GLY A 39 1.11 -1.65 -14.02
CA GLY A 39 2.11 -0.59 -13.94
C GLY A 39 3.28 -0.97 -13.01
N VAL A 40 3.00 -1.42 -11.79
CA VAL A 40 4.03 -1.83 -10.82
C VAL A 40 4.84 -3.03 -11.32
N ASP A 41 4.21 -3.98 -11.99
CA ASP A 41 4.91 -5.13 -12.56
C ASP A 41 5.73 -4.72 -13.80
N ARG A 42 5.24 -3.79 -14.63
CA ARG A 42 6.00 -3.18 -15.73
C ARG A 42 7.22 -2.39 -15.24
N ASP A 43 7.06 -1.63 -14.15
CA ASP A 43 8.15 -0.87 -13.54
C ASP A 43 9.23 -1.80 -12.98
N ARG A 44 8.84 -2.90 -12.31
CA ARG A 44 9.80 -3.93 -11.86
C ARG A 44 10.54 -4.57 -13.02
N GLN A 45 9.85 -4.91 -14.10
CA GLN A 45 10.46 -5.47 -15.30
C GLN A 45 11.40 -4.48 -15.97
N ALA A 46 11.00 -3.19 -16.04
CA ALA A 46 11.84 -2.13 -16.59
C ALA A 46 13.10 -1.91 -15.77
N VAL A 47 13.01 -1.88 -14.43
CA VAL A 47 14.17 -1.82 -13.53
C VAL A 47 15.05 -3.04 -13.70
N GLY A 48 14.47 -4.23 -13.73
CA GLY A 48 15.20 -5.49 -13.92
C GLY A 48 15.97 -5.53 -15.24
N ALA A 49 15.35 -5.08 -16.34
CA ALA A 49 15.98 -4.98 -17.65
C ALA A 49 17.18 -4.01 -17.63
N ARG A 50 17.06 -2.86 -16.95
CA ARG A 50 18.15 -1.89 -16.80
C ARG A 50 19.29 -2.44 -15.94
N VAL A 51 19.00 -3.15 -14.86
CA VAL A 51 20.02 -3.84 -14.04
C VAL A 51 20.80 -4.83 -14.91
N ARG A 52 20.10 -5.64 -15.72
CA ARG A 52 20.74 -6.56 -16.69
C ARG A 52 21.61 -5.82 -17.70
N GLN A 53 21.12 -4.74 -18.27
CA GLN A 53 21.85 -3.92 -19.23
C GLN A 53 23.13 -3.33 -18.61
N ALA A 54 23.02 -2.77 -17.39
CA ALA A 54 24.18 -2.23 -16.67
C ALA A 54 25.23 -3.32 -16.38
N ARG A 55 24.80 -4.51 -15.93
CA ARG A 55 25.71 -5.63 -15.70
C ARG A 55 26.43 -6.07 -16.97
N GLN A 56 25.70 -6.17 -18.07
CA GLN A 56 26.29 -6.54 -19.37
C GLN A 56 27.25 -5.47 -19.87
N ALA A 57 26.92 -4.19 -19.73
CA ALA A 57 27.78 -3.07 -20.09
C ALA A 57 29.07 -3.04 -19.24
N ALA A 58 28.99 -3.43 -17.96
CA ALA A 58 30.14 -3.61 -17.07
C ALA A 58 30.97 -4.89 -17.36
N GLY A 59 30.55 -5.72 -18.32
CA GLY A 59 31.22 -6.96 -18.68
C GLY A 59 31.17 -8.06 -17.62
N LEU A 60 30.25 -7.94 -16.62
CA LEU A 60 30.22 -8.84 -15.49
C LEU A 60 29.35 -10.08 -15.75
N ALA A 61 29.88 -11.25 -15.41
CA ALA A 61 29.08 -12.47 -15.34
C ALA A 61 28.10 -12.44 -14.19
N MET A 62 27.00 -13.20 -14.30
CA MET A 62 25.91 -13.23 -13.27
C MET A 62 26.45 -13.53 -11.86
N ARG A 63 27.36 -14.53 -11.74
CA ARG A 63 27.92 -14.93 -10.45
C ARG A 63 28.80 -13.85 -9.85
N GLU A 64 29.61 -13.22 -10.68
CA GLU A 64 30.54 -12.16 -10.27
C GLU A 64 29.76 -10.91 -9.81
N ALA A 65 28.79 -10.46 -10.58
CA ALA A 65 27.93 -9.34 -10.21
C ALA A 65 27.15 -9.62 -8.91
N ALA A 66 26.61 -10.82 -8.75
CA ALA A 66 25.91 -11.24 -7.53
C ALA A 66 26.84 -11.20 -6.30
N GLN A 67 28.06 -11.65 -6.44
CA GLN A 67 29.08 -11.61 -5.37
C GLN A 67 29.42 -10.17 -4.97
N ARG A 68 29.67 -9.26 -5.94
CA ARG A 68 29.95 -7.84 -5.68
C ARG A 68 28.81 -7.14 -4.96
N VAL A 69 27.57 -7.43 -5.34
CA VAL A 69 26.36 -6.85 -4.74
C VAL A 69 25.96 -7.52 -3.41
N GLY A 70 26.62 -8.62 -3.03
CA GLY A 70 26.33 -9.36 -1.80
C GLY A 70 24.99 -10.09 -1.82
N VAL A 71 24.63 -10.70 -2.98
CA VAL A 71 23.39 -11.50 -3.13
C VAL A 71 23.70 -12.84 -3.80
N SER A 72 22.74 -13.79 -3.73
CA SER A 72 22.85 -15.02 -4.51
C SER A 72 22.64 -14.76 -6.01
N PRO A 73 23.26 -15.54 -6.91
CA PRO A 73 22.99 -15.45 -8.35
C PRO A 73 21.52 -15.64 -8.71
N ALA A 74 20.80 -16.48 -7.94
CA ALA A 74 19.37 -16.68 -8.12
C ALA A 74 18.58 -15.42 -7.77
N THR A 75 18.96 -14.71 -6.69
CA THR A 75 18.34 -13.44 -6.30
C THR A 75 18.56 -12.36 -7.36
N LEU A 76 19.80 -12.22 -7.86
CA LEU A 76 20.11 -11.24 -8.91
C LEU A 76 19.35 -11.57 -10.20
N SER A 77 19.26 -12.84 -10.58
CA SER A 77 18.46 -13.29 -11.72
C SER A 77 16.98 -12.99 -11.53
N ALA A 78 16.41 -13.17 -10.33
CA ALA A 78 15.02 -12.83 -10.04
C ALA A 78 14.77 -11.32 -10.17
N VAL A 79 15.73 -10.48 -9.76
CA VAL A 79 15.68 -9.02 -9.93
C VAL A 79 15.71 -8.66 -11.42
N GLU A 80 16.68 -9.19 -12.19
CA GLU A 80 16.81 -8.90 -13.62
C GLU A 80 15.60 -9.33 -14.46
N ASN A 81 14.84 -10.31 -13.97
CA ASN A 81 13.61 -10.77 -14.61
C ASN A 81 12.33 -10.10 -14.05
N GLY A 82 12.46 -9.10 -13.18
CA GLY A 82 11.32 -8.39 -12.59
C GLY A 82 10.48 -9.24 -11.61
N LYS A 83 10.93 -10.46 -11.28
CA LYS A 83 10.21 -11.36 -10.35
C LYS A 83 10.28 -10.91 -8.91
N THR A 84 11.29 -10.11 -8.56
CA THR A 84 11.51 -9.59 -7.20
C THR A 84 11.84 -8.12 -7.28
N GLY A 85 11.20 -7.30 -6.43
CA GLY A 85 11.52 -5.89 -6.28
C GLY A 85 12.89 -5.69 -5.61
N VAL A 86 13.50 -4.54 -5.85
CA VAL A 86 14.79 -4.16 -5.29
C VAL A 86 14.59 -3.01 -4.32
N SER A 87 15.13 -3.13 -3.11
CA SER A 87 15.13 -2.03 -2.14
C SER A 87 16.08 -0.90 -2.56
N ILE A 88 15.79 0.34 -2.19
CA ILE A 88 16.63 1.51 -2.51
C ILE A 88 18.08 1.34 -2.05
N PRO A 89 18.39 0.84 -0.84
CA PRO A 89 19.78 0.56 -0.46
C PRO A 89 20.48 -0.41 -1.42
N ARG A 90 19.76 -1.43 -1.88
CA ARG A 90 20.31 -2.41 -2.82
C ARG A 90 20.44 -1.85 -4.23
N LEU A 91 19.53 -0.94 -4.66
CA LEU A 91 19.69 -0.21 -5.92
C LEU A 91 20.94 0.68 -5.89
N ARG A 92 21.28 1.31 -4.75
CA ARG A 92 22.50 2.09 -4.61
C ARG A 92 23.76 1.25 -4.74
N ILE A 93 23.77 0.06 -4.12
CA ILE A 93 24.89 -0.90 -4.26
C ILE A 93 25.00 -1.36 -5.71
N LEU A 94 23.89 -1.76 -6.33
CA LEU A 94 23.83 -2.14 -7.75
C LEU A 94 24.36 -1.02 -8.65
N ALA A 95 23.92 0.22 -8.42
CA ALA A 95 24.37 1.36 -9.21
C ALA A 95 25.89 1.57 -9.10
N ALA A 96 26.44 1.51 -7.87
CA ALA A 96 27.87 1.67 -7.64
C ALA A 96 28.68 0.54 -8.27
N GLU A 97 28.29 -0.71 -8.07
CA GLU A 97 29.03 -1.89 -8.56
C GLU A 97 28.91 -2.07 -10.08
N LEU A 98 27.83 -1.60 -10.69
CA LEU A 98 27.58 -1.67 -12.13
C LEU A 98 27.97 -0.39 -12.87
N GLY A 99 28.59 0.60 -12.20
CA GLY A 99 29.06 1.85 -12.81
C GLY A 99 27.93 2.72 -13.38
N THR A 100 26.75 2.70 -12.75
CA THR A 100 25.58 3.48 -13.17
C THR A 100 25.00 4.30 -12.03
N THR A 101 23.83 4.91 -12.19
CA THR A 101 23.16 5.72 -11.17
C THR A 101 21.77 5.17 -10.85
N VAL A 102 21.32 5.37 -9.61
CA VAL A 102 19.95 4.96 -9.18
C VAL A 102 18.87 5.60 -10.07
N PRO A 103 18.91 6.93 -10.38
CA PRO A 103 17.94 7.53 -11.29
C PRO A 103 17.89 6.87 -12.67
N TRP A 104 19.03 6.40 -13.19
CA TRP A 104 19.06 5.66 -14.44
C TRP A 104 18.41 4.26 -14.30
N LEU A 105 18.71 3.54 -13.21
CA LEU A 105 18.12 2.23 -12.97
C LEU A 105 16.59 2.26 -12.85
N ILE A 106 16.03 3.32 -12.23
CA ILE A 106 14.58 3.49 -12.07
C ILE A 106 13.91 4.24 -13.24
N GLY A 107 14.71 4.81 -14.14
CA GLY A 107 14.17 5.50 -15.34
C GLY A 107 13.75 6.94 -15.11
N GLU A 108 14.19 7.58 -14.04
CA GLU A 108 13.89 8.96 -13.73
C GLU A 108 15.07 9.92 -14.01
N ARG A 109 14.73 11.16 -14.42
CA ARG A 109 15.68 12.30 -14.39
C ARG A 109 15.66 12.90 -12.98
N PRO A 110 16.80 13.38 -12.44
CA PRO A 110 16.83 13.90 -11.07
C PRO A 110 15.97 15.15 -10.89
N PRO A 111 15.17 15.24 -9.81
CA PRO A 111 14.43 16.43 -9.47
C PRO A 111 15.31 17.46 -8.74
N ILE A 112 14.98 18.75 -8.95
CA ILE A 112 15.60 19.90 -8.28
C ILE A 112 15.05 20.00 -6.85
N ALA A 113 15.94 20.23 -5.89
CA ALA A 113 15.63 20.30 -4.46
C ALA A 113 14.86 21.57 -4.05
N THR A 114 13.93 21.45 -3.11
CA THR A 114 13.54 22.55 -2.23
C THR A 114 13.28 22.08 -0.80
N ASP A 115 13.84 22.83 0.12
CA ASP A 115 13.94 22.69 1.57
C ASP A 115 12.71 23.31 2.28
N SER A 116 12.28 22.77 3.40
CA SER A 116 12.12 23.52 4.65
C SER A 116 11.26 22.81 5.71
N ALA A 117 11.82 22.84 6.89
CA ALA A 117 11.32 22.27 8.14
C ALA A 117 10.23 23.12 8.82
N ARG A 118 9.36 22.47 9.59
CA ARG A 118 9.00 22.92 10.94
C ARG A 118 8.29 21.86 11.76
N ARG A 119 8.78 21.70 12.98
CA ARG A 119 8.29 20.78 14.03
C ARG A 119 6.97 21.23 14.65
N ARG A 120 6.06 20.31 14.96
CA ARG A 120 5.21 20.34 16.17
C ARG A 120 4.86 18.91 16.63
N ARG A 121 4.70 18.79 17.95
CA ARG A 121 4.45 17.64 18.80
C ARG A 121 3.20 16.86 18.34
N ALA A 122 3.28 15.53 18.38
CA ALA A 122 2.19 14.63 18.02
C ALA A 122 0.97 14.82 18.94
N PRO A 123 -0.24 14.92 18.40
CA PRO A 123 -1.46 14.72 19.17
C PRO A 123 -1.84 13.24 19.20
N ASP A 124 -2.40 12.83 20.32
CA ASP A 124 -3.07 11.56 20.47
C ASP A 124 -4.10 11.35 19.35
N ILE A 125 -4.19 10.14 18.82
CA ILE A 125 -5.26 9.79 17.88
C ILE A 125 -6.56 10.00 18.63
N PRO A 126 -7.48 10.85 18.17
CA PRO A 126 -8.77 10.96 18.82
C PRO A 126 -9.44 9.59 18.79
N ALA A 127 -9.63 9.02 19.97
CA ALA A 127 -10.69 8.05 20.16
C ALA A 127 -11.96 8.68 19.60
N ASP A 128 -12.78 7.90 18.94
CA ASP A 128 -14.07 8.29 18.34
C ASP A 128 -14.67 9.54 19.02
N PRO A 129 -14.76 10.71 18.35
CA PRO A 129 -15.54 11.78 18.91
C PRO A 129 -16.99 11.35 18.83
N GLY A 130 -17.45 10.70 19.90
CA GLY A 130 -18.86 10.42 20.13
C GLY A 130 -19.66 11.71 20.10
N GLY A 131 -20.12 12.07 18.94
CA GLY A 131 -20.98 13.19 18.67
C GLY A 131 -22.04 12.74 17.68
N ASP A 132 -23.28 12.85 18.09
CA ASP A 132 -24.53 12.46 17.44
C ASP A 132 -24.86 13.24 16.15
N ALA A 133 -23.89 13.81 15.46
CA ALA A 133 -24.09 14.37 14.12
C ALA A 133 -23.93 13.23 13.09
N PRO A 134 -24.92 13.05 12.18
CA PRO A 134 -24.80 12.03 11.14
C PRO A 134 -23.59 12.38 10.26
N ARG A 135 -22.49 11.65 10.46
CA ARG A 135 -21.31 11.78 9.61
C ARG A 135 -21.72 11.43 8.20
N ALA A 136 -21.50 12.35 7.28
CA ALA A 136 -21.71 12.08 5.87
C ALA A 136 -20.64 11.07 5.41
N TRP A 137 -21.01 9.81 5.27
CA TRP A 137 -20.11 8.71 4.91
C TRP A 137 -19.45 8.90 3.53
N ARG A 138 -19.96 9.85 2.74
CA ARG A 138 -19.38 10.28 1.45
C ARG A 138 -18.27 11.32 1.59
N GLU A 139 -18.11 11.92 2.77
CA GLU A 139 -17.11 12.95 3.02
C GLU A 139 -15.81 12.34 3.53
N PHE A 140 -14.68 12.81 3.03
CA PHE A 140 -13.35 12.32 3.37
C PHE A 140 -12.43 13.48 3.77
N PRO A 141 -12.63 14.08 4.95
CA PRO A 141 -11.73 15.10 5.45
C PRO A 141 -10.30 14.55 5.54
N PRO A 142 -9.27 15.42 5.49
CA PRO A 142 -7.89 15.01 5.72
C PRO A 142 -7.74 14.24 7.02
N LEU A 143 -6.96 13.15 7.01
CA LEU A 143 -6.61 12.42 8.23
C LEU A 143 -5.56 13.19 9.01
N GLU A 144 -5.82 13.43 10.28
CA GLU A 144 -4.82 13.96 11.20
C GLU A 144 -3.92 12.82 11.66
N LEU A 145 -2.82 12.62 10.96
CA LEU A 145 -1.82 11.60 11.27
C LEU A 145 -0.62 12.23 11.98
N ASP A 146 -0.08 11.52 12.97
CA ASP A 146 1.22 11.90 13.49
C ASP A 146 2.31 11.76 12.41
N PRO A 147 3.38 12.56 12.46
CA PRO A 147 4.40 12.58 11.41
C PRO A 147 5.08 11.24 11.17
N VAL A 148 5.20 10.39 12.21
CA VAL A 148 5.85 9.07 12.09
C VAL A 148 4.96 8.10 11.35
N LEU A 149 3.65 8.07 11.69
CA LEU A 149 2.69 7.21 11.01
C LEU A 149 2.49 7.64 9.54
N ALA A 150 2.41 8.94 9.27
CA ALA A 150 2.34 9.46 7.91
C ALA A 150 3.58 9.05 7.09
N ALA A 151 4.79 9.20 7.66
CA ALA A 151 6.03 8.77 7.03
C ALA A 151 6.10 7.26 6.82
N ALA A 152 5.55 6.46 7.75
CA ALA A 152 5.49 5.01 7.63
C ALA A 152 4.54 4.57 6.51
N ILE A 153 3.33 5.14 6.43
CA ILE A 153 2.36 4.90 5.37
C ILE A 153 3.00 5.19 4.01
N ALA A 154 3.58 6.37 3.83
CA ALA A 154 4.26 6.73 2.59
C ALA A 154 5.41 5.77 2.25
N SER A 155 6.20 5.34 3.26
CA SER A 155 7.28 4.39 3.05
C SER A 155 6.78 2.99 2.68
N PHE A 156 5.68 2.53 3.26
CA PHE A 156 5.07 1.23 2.93
C PHE A 156 4.48 1.22 1.52
N VAL A 157 3.89 2.32 1.07
CA VAL A 157 3.38 2.46 -0.30
C VAL A 157 4.54 2.45 -1.31
N GLU A 158 5.61 3.19 -1.02
CA GLU A 158 6.72 3.38 -1.95
C GLU A 158 7.65 2.16 -2.04
N THR A 159 7.97 1.52 -0.92
CA THR A 159 8.99 0.46 -0.87
C THR A 159 8.47 -0.88 -0.35
N GLY A 160 7.20 -0.97 0.01
CA GLY A 160 6.60 -2.11 0.71
C GLY A 160 7.07 -2.21 2.17
N TYR A 161 6.37 -3.01 2.96
CA TYR A 161 6.72 -3.22 4.36
C TYR A 161 8.16 -3.72 4.54
N HIS A 162 8.60 -4.68 3.74
CA HIS A 162 9.95 -5.25 3.87
C HIS A 162 11.05 -4.28 3.43
N GLY A 163 10.79 -3.40 2.47
CA GLY A 163 11.73 -2.39 2.02
C GLY A 163 11.87 -1.20 2.97
N ALA A 164 10.83 -0.85 3.69
CA ALA A 164 10.84 0.20 4.70
C ALA A 164 11.64 -0.21 5.95
N THR A 165 12.35 0.73 6.55
CA THR A 165 13.11 0.56 7.80
C THR A 165 12.75 1.65 8.79
N MET A 166 12.88 1.40 10.11
CA MET A 166 12.69 2.43 11.13
C MET A 166 13.58 3.66 10.89
N ARG A 167 14.77 3.45 10.33
CA ARG A 167 15.69 4.54 9.95
C ARG A 167 15.15 5.37 8.78
N SER A 168 14.65 4.74 7.72
CA SER A 168 14.08 5.45 6.57
C SER A 168 12.81 6.21 6.96
N ILE A 169 11.98 5.62 7.82
CA ILE A 169 10.77 6.26 8.37
C ILE A 169 11.15 7.47 9.23
N ALA A 170 12.14 7.33 10.13
CA ALA A 170 12.62 8.42 10.95
C ALA A 170 13.14 9.59 10.10
N HIS A 171 13.95 9.28 9.09
CA HIS A 171 14.45 10.28 8.15
C HIS A 171 13.32 11.02 7.43
N ARG A 172 12.30 10.29 6.94
CA ARG A 172 11.12 10.87 6.29
C ARG A 172 10.27 11.71 7.22
N ALA A 173 10.14 11.30 8.49
CA ALA A 173 9.41 12.04 9.53
C ALA A 173 10.17 13.27 10.04
N GLY A 174 11.43 13.49 9.63
CA GLY A 174 12.29 14.55 10.16
C GLY A 174 12.67 14.34 11.63
N MET A 175 12.72 13.09 12.10
CA MET A 175 12.99 12.72 13.48
C MET A 175 14.24 11.85 13.61
N SER A 176 14.81 11.80 14.82
CA SER A 176 15.85 10.83 15.14
C SER A 176 15.25 9.41 15.26
N VAL A 177 16.07 8.39 15.00
CA VAL A 177 15.63 7.00 15.17
C VAL A 177 15.17 6.68 16.59
N PRO A 178 15.88 7.12 17.66
CA PRO A 178 15.37 6.99 19.03
C PRO A 178 14.04 7.72 19.25
N GLY A 179 13.84 8.88 18.61
CA GLY A 179 12.58 9.62 18.68
C GLY A 179 11.41 8.83 18.12
N VAL A 180 11.60 8.12 17.00
CA VAL A 180 10.57 7.23 16.45
C VAL A 180 10.26 6.06 17.38
N TYR A 181 11.29 5.43 17.98
CA TYR A 181 11.10 4.35 18.95
C TYR A 181 10.40 4.79 20.24
N HIS A 182 10.42 6.08 20.55
CA HIS A 182 9.64 6.62 21.67
C HIS A 182 8.13 6.61 21.40
N HIS A 183 7.71 6.70 20.13
CA HIS A 183 6.30 6.70 19.74
C HIS A 183 5.81 5.30 19.32
N TYR A 184 6.65 4.53 18.65
CA TYR A 184 6.31 3.23 18.08
C TYR A 184 7.41 2.22 18.37
N ARG A 185 7.04 1.12 19.01
CA ARG A 185 7.96 0.07 19.45
C ARG A 185 8.72 -0.57 18.29
N ASP A 186 8.05 -0.77 17.17
CA ASP A 186 8.61 -1.44 16.00
C ASP A 186 7.81 -1.10 14.72
N LYS A 187 8.34 -1.56 13.60
CA LYS A 187 7.71 -1.38 12.28
C LYS A 187 6.37 -2.12 12.15
N GLN A 188 6.20 -3.21 12.88
CA GLN A 188 4.96 -3.99 12.87
C GLN A 188 3.82 -3.19 13.52
N GLU A 189 4.10 -2.45 14.58
CA GLU A 189 3.13 -1.56 15.22
C GLU A 189 2.66 -0.48 14.26
N LEU A 190 3.57 0.14 13.50
CA LEU A 190 3.22 1.12 12.46
C LEU A 190 2.30 0.53 11.39
N LEU A 191 2.60 -0.71 10.92
CA LEU A 191 1.74 -1.38 9.96
C LEU A 191 0.36 -1.68 10.54
N VAL A 192 0.31 -2.18 11.77
CA VAL A 192 -0.95 -2.47 12.47
C VAL A 192 -1.78 -1.20 12.64
N ARG A 193 -1.17 -0.07 13.01
CA ARG A 193 -1.87 1.22 13.15
C ARG A 193 -2.44 1.72 11.81
N ALA A 194 -1.70 1.60 10.72
CA ALA A 194 -2.22 1.95 9.38
C ALA A 194 -3.42 1.08 8.99
N LEU A 195 -3.37 -0.22 9.30
CA LEU A 195 -4.49 -1.14 9.04
C LEU A 195 -5.68 -0.90 9.98
N ASP A 196 -5.44 -0.54 11.24
CA ASP A 196 -6.50 -0.15 12.17
C ASP A 196 -7.22 1.12 11.70
N LEU A 197 -6.51 2.12 11.18
CA LEU A 197 -7.14 3.28 10.55
C LEU A 197 -8.03 2.88 9.38
N THR A 198 -7.57 1.96 8.53
CA THR A 198 -8.36 1.41 7.43
C THR A 198 -9.65 0.76 7.95
N MET A 199 -9.53 -0.12 8.93
CA MET A 199 -10.68 -0.83 9.49
C MET A 199 -11.64 0.14 10.19
N ASN A 200 -11.14 1.08 10.98
CA ASN A 200 -11.96 2.09 11.66
C ASN A 200 -12.77 2.94 10.66
N GLU A 201 -12.14 3.40 9.57
CA GLU A 201 -12.84 4.16 8.52
C GLU A 201 -13.96 3.31 7.88
N LEU A 202 -13.71 2.04 7.59
CA LEU A 202 -14.69 1.17 6.95
C LEU A 202 -15.79 0.74 7.90
N HIS A 203 -15.50 0.45 9.18
CA HIS A 203 -16.47 0.01 10.18
C HIS A 203 -17.56 1.05 10.49
N TRP A 204 -17.29 2.34 10.35
CA TRP A 204 -18.34 3.34 10.51
C TRP A 204 -19.01 3.71 9.17
N ARG A 205 -18.26 3.75 8.05
CA ARG A 205 -18.79 4.16 6.74
C ARG A 205 -19.75 3.13 6.15
N VAL A 206 -19.37 1.86 6.19
CA VAL A 206 -20.19 0.78 5.60
C VAL A 206 -21.56 0.67 6.28
N PRO A 207 -21.68 0.60 7.62
CA PRO A 207 -22.99 0.62 8.27
C PRO A 207 -23.76 1.93 8.06
N ALA A 208 -23.09 3.09 8.00
CA ALA A 208 -23.75 4.37 7.73
C ALA A 208 -24.35 4.39 6.33
N ALA A 209 -23.60 3.95 5.31
CA ALA A 209 -24.09 3.83 3.95
C ALA A 209 -25.27 2.86 3.83
N ARG A 210 -25.20 1.72 4.52
CA ARG A 210 -26.27 0.72 4.56
C ARG A 210 -27.56 1.27 5.19
N ARG A 211 -27.46 2.01 6.30
CA ARG A 211 -28.61 2.61 6.99
C ARG A 211 -29.34 3.69 6.18
N GLU A 212 -28.63 4.42 5.33
CA GLU A 212 -29.21 5.45 4.47
C GLU A 212 -30.13 4.86 3.40
N ALA A 213 -29.98 3.59 3.05
CA ALA A 213 -30.70 2.96 1.96
C ALA A 213 -32.02 2.31 2.43
N ALA A 214 -33.11 2.59 1.74
CA ALA A 214 -34.44 2.06 2.06
C ALA A 214 -34.69 0.61 1.61
N THR A 215 -34.02 0.13 0.54
CA THR A 215 -34.23 -1.19 -0.06
C THR A 215 -32.97 -2.04 -0.07
N GLY A 216 -33.08 -3.37 -0.17
CA GLY A 216 -31.95 -4.29 -0.24
C GLY A 216 -30.98 -3.95 -1.38
N CYS A 217 -31.48 -3.72 -2.60
CA CYS A 217 -30.64 -3.33 -3.74
C CYS A 217 -29.94 -1.98 -3.51
N ALA A 218 -30.62 -1.00 -2.91
CA ALA A 218 -30.01 0.27 -2.57
C ALA A 218 -28.94 0.11 -1.48
N ARG A 219 -29.14 -0.78 -0.50
CA ARG A 219 -28.15 -1.08 0.53
C ARG A 219 -26.84 -1.61 -0.09
N VAL A 220 -26.94 -2.61 -0.96
CA VAL A 220 -25.75 -3.14 -1.66
C VAL A 220 -25.05 -2.05 -2.46
N ARG A 221 -25.80 -1.23 -3.22
CA ARG A 221 -25.23 -0.12 -3.99
C ARG A 221 -24.50 0.89 -3.10
N HIS A 222 -25.09 1.31 -1.98
CA HIS A 222 -24.46 2.28 -1.07
C HIS A 222 -23.22 1.69 -0.40
N VAL A 223 -23.21 0.41 -0.04
CA VAL A 223 -22.02 -0.25 0.51
C VAL A 223 -20.90 -0.32 -0.52
N VAL A 224 -21.21 -0.71 -1.76
CA VAL A 224 -20.22 -0.72 -2.86
C VAL A 224 -19.70 0.70 -3.12
N GLU A 225 -20.58 1.72 -3.10
CA GLU A 225 -20.20 3.12 -3.22
C GLU A 225 -19.24 3.54 -2.08
N ALA A 226 -19.55 3.20 -0.83
CA ALA A 226 -18.70 3.51 0.33
C ALA A 226 -17.30 2.88 0.21
N LEU A 227 -17.23 1.62 -0.23
CA LEU A 227 -15.96 0.94 -0.47
C LEU A 227 -15.18 1.59 -1.61
N ALA A 228 -15.84 1.91 -2.73
CA ALA A 228 -15.21 2.58 -3.86
C ALA A 228 -14.68 3.96 -3.51
N LEU A 229 -15.45 4.76 -2.76
CA LEU A 229 -15.04 6.07 -2.26
C LEU A 229 -13.87 5.95 -1.30
N PHE A 230 -13.88 4.96 -0.39
CA PHE A 230 -12.74 4.71 0.48
C PHE A 230 -11.46 4.43 -0.34
N HIS A 231 -11.51 3.56 -1.33
CA HIS A 231 -10.36 3.23 -2.18
C HIS A 231 -9.88 4.44 -3.01
N THR A 232 -10.77 5.36 -3.35
CA THR A 232 -10.44 6.57 -4.11
C THR A 232 -9.82 7.65 -3.24
N HIS A 233 -10.38 7.89 -2.05
CA HIS A 233 -9.97 8.98 -1.16
C HIS A 233 -8.89 8.57 -0.13
N ARG A 234 -8.77 7.29 0.20
CA ARG A 234 -7.78 6.71 1.12
C ARG A 234 -6.85 5.73 0.42
N ARG A 235 -6.37 6.13 -0.76
CA ARG A 235 -5.60 5.27 -1.68
C ARG A 235 -4.43 4.55 -1.03
N GLU A 236 -3.65 5.25 -0.21
CA GLU A 236 -2.49 4.70 0.47
C GLU A 236 -2.87 3.64 1.50
N LEU A 237 -3.89 3.90 2.31
CA LEU A 237 -4.42 2.95 3.30
C LEU A 237 -5.04 1.73 2.61
N ALA A 238 -5.81 1.95 1.54
CA ALA A 238 -6.41 0.88 0.76
C ALA A 238 -5.34 -0.01 0.11
N PHE A 239 -4.28 0.60 -0.44
CA PHE A 239 -3.13 -0.12 -1.00
C PHE A 239 -2.43 -0.99 0.04
N ILE A 240 -2.12 -0.43 1.23
CA ILE A 240 -1.49 -1.18 2.34
C ILE A 240 -2.41 -2.33 2.78
N GLY A 241 -3.71 -2.08 2.90
CA GLY A 241 -4.71 -3.09 3.25
C GLY A 241 -4.78 -4.25 2.26
N ALA A 242 -4.53 -4.00 0.98
CA ALA A 242 -4.53 -5.02 -0.07
C ALA A 242 -3.19 -5.77 -0.17
N SER A 243 -2.05 -5.08 0.01
CA SER A 243 -0.71 -5.63 -0.30
C SER A 243 0.02 -6.21 0.91
N GLU A 244 -0.19 -5.64 2.12
CA GLU A 244 0.70 -5.90 3.26
C GLU A 244 0.11 -6.82 4.34
N MET A 245 -1.06 -7.40 4.13
CA MET A 245 -1.64 -8.40 5.06
C MET A 245 -0.72 -9.58 5.33
N ARG A 246 0.06 -10.01 4.32
CA ARG A 246 1.05 -11.08 4.44
C ARG A 246 2.23 -10.72 5.34
N SER A 247 2.50 -9.43 5.53
CA SER A 247 3.61 -8.91 6.32
C SER A 247 3.28 -8.82 7.82
N LEU A 248 2.03 -9.10 8.19
CA LEU A 248 1.59 -9.15 9.59
C LEU A 248 2.07 -10.42 10.30
N THR A 249 2.37 -10.29 11.60
CA THR A 249 2.52 -11.45 12.48
C THR A 249 1.23 -12.28 12.50
N PRO A 250 1.28 -13.59 12.81
CA PRO A 250 0.08 -14.43 12.82
C PRO A 250 -1.05 -13.89 13.68
N ALA A 251 -0.74 -13.38 14.89
CA ALA A 251 -1.73 -12.81 15.79
C ALA A 251 -2.40 -11.55 15.23
N ASN A 252 -1.61 -10.62 14.71
CA ASN A 252 -2.12 -9.40 14.10
C ASN A 252 -2.92 -9.69 12.82
N ARG A 253 -2.44 -10.64 12.02
CA ARG A 253 -3.16 -11.09 10.82
C ARG A 253 -4.52 -11.65 11.17
N HIS A 254 -4.61 -12.51 12.18
CA HIS A 254 -5.88 -13.07 12.63
C HIS A 254 -6.85 -11.98 13.06
N ARG A 255 -6.40 -11.02 13.87
CA ARG A 255 -7.22 -9.89 14.35
C ARG A 255 -7.73 -9.01 13.21
N ILE A 256 -6.84 -8.58 12.31
CA ILE A 256 -7.23 -7.71 11.17
C ILE A 256 -8.14 -8.47 10.20
N THR A 257 -7.89 -9.78 9.98
CA THR A 257 -8.77 -10.60 9.12
C THR A 257 -10.17 -10.73 9.74
N ALA A 258 -10.28 -10.93 11.05
CA ALA A 258 -11.58 -10.96 11.74
C ALA A 258 -12.34 -9.64 11.54
N SER A 259 -11.67 -8.51 11.74
CA SER A 259 -12.23 -7.17 11.52
C SER A 259 -12.69 -6.94 10.07
N ARG A 260 -11.93 -7.43 9.07
CA ARG A 260 -12.35 -7.39 7.66
C ARG A 260 -13.59 -8.23 7.38
N ASN A 261 -13.65 -9.43 7.97
CA ASN A 261 -14.78 -10.34 7.78
C ASN A 261 -16.08 -9.75 8.33
N GLU A 262 -16.04 -8.99 9.42
CA GLU A 262 -17.21 -8.28 9.95
C GLU A 262 -17.82 -7.35 8.90
N ILE A 263 -16.98 -6.60 8.15
CA ILE A 263 -17.45 -5.75 7.05
C ILE A 263 -18.06 -6.58 5.92
N GLN A 264 -17.46 -7.74 5.61
CA GLN A 264 -17.99 -8.62 4.57
C GLN A 264 -19.34 -9.23 4.95
N TYR A 265 -19.52 -9.66 6.20
CA TYR A 265 -20.80 -10.20 6.68
C TYR A 265 -21.94 -9.18 6.60
N MET A 266 -21.63 -7.87 6.69
CA MET A 266 -22.65 -6.82 6.49
C MET A 266 -23.18 -6.76 5.05
N LEU A 267 -22.49 -7.38 4.08
CA LEU A 267 -22.96 -7.50 2.69
C LEU A 267 -23.87 -8.70 2.49
N ASP A 268 -23.71 -9.73 3.32
CA ASP A 268 -24.44 -11.00 3.20
C ASP A 268 -25.82 -10.95 3.86
N GLU A 269 -26.07 -9.97 4.76
CA GLU A 269 -27.35 -9.66 5.42
C GLU A 269 -28.22 -8.68 4.61
#